data_f04ac200658eb3738161feb609c4259b
#
_entry.id   f04ac200658eb3738161feb609c4259b
#
_cell.length_a   1.000
_cell.length_b   1.000
_cell.length_c   1.000
_cell.angle_alpha   90.00
_cell.angle_beta   90.00
_cell.angle_gamma   90.00
#
_symmetry.space_group_name_H-M   'P 1'
#
loop_
_entity.id
_entity.type
_entity.pdbx_description
1 polymer ?
#
loop_
_entity_poly.entity_id
_entity_poly.type
_entity_poly.pdbx_seq_one_letter_code
_entity_poly.pdbx_strand_id
1 'polypeptide(L)'
;MIDTLDLVIDTIVAREVLDSRGTPTVEAEVMLEGGASGRAIVPSGASTGAHEACELRDGGSRYCGKGVLQAVSNVEEKIAPALCGLSALDQGTVDAAMLELDGSDNKSALGANAILAVSLATARAAANGVGLPLYRYLGGPMATLLPVPLMNVINGGAHAANSLDFQEFMLVPHGAPTFREALRMGTEVFHTLKGLLKDKGLSTAVGDEGGFAPDLGNVEAGELLVQAIEKAGYRPGDQISLALDVASTEFFKDGRYAFAGGSYSSAEMVDQLAQLVNRFPIISIEDGVAEDDWDGWALLTEKLGKTVQLVGDDLFVTNSARLQRGIDLGVANSILIKVNQIGSLTETLQAIDLAGRAGYTSVISHRSGETEDTTIADLSVATRAGQIKTGSLTRSERVAKYNQLLRIEDELGSQAVYAGAEDRGPRGKA
;
A
#
# COMPACT_ATOMS: atom_id res chain seq x y z
N MET A 1 28.04 -15.67 20.15
CA MET A 1 27.06 -15.16 21.14
C MET A 1 26.90 -13.70 20.78
N ILE A 2 25.71 -13.26 20.39
CA ILE A 2 25.48 -11.83 20.08
C ILE A 2 25.46 -11.11 21.43
N ASP A 3 26.35 -10.13 21.62
CA ASP A 3 26.29 -9.25 22.80
C ASP A 3 25.12 -8.28 22.60
N THR A 4 24.34 -8.02 23.64
CA THR A 4 23.26 -7.04 23.60
C THR A 4 23.77 -5.63 23.34
N LEU A 5 25.02 -5.33 23.66
CA LEU A 5 25.68 -4.08 23.33
C LEU A 5 25.90 -3.92 21.81
N ASP A 6 26.08 -5.03 21.08
CA ASP A 6 26.24 -5.01 19.63
C ASP A 6 25.00 -4.49 18.88
N LEU A 7 23.83 -4.45 19.55
CA LEU A 7 22.53 -4.08 18.99
C LEU A 7 22.06 -2.69 19.47
N VAL A 8 22.94 -1.89 20.03
CA VAL A 8 22.70 -0.50 20.42
C VAL A 8 22.90 0.41 19.20
N ILE A 9 22.04 1.39 19.03
CA ILE A 9 22.15 2.40 17.96
C ILE A 9 23.37 3.29 18.23
N ASP A 10 24.35 3.24 17.32
CA ASP A 10 25.57 4.05 17.37
C ASP A 10 25.40 5.35 16.57
N THR A 11 24.99 5.25 15.31
CA THR A 11 24.94 6.38 14.41
C THR A 11 23.68 6.31 13.53
N ILE A 12 23.07 7.47 13.27
CA ILE A 12 21.99 7.65 12.33
C ILE A 12 22.38 8.75 11.35
N VAL A 13 22.32 8.47 10.06
CA VAL A 13 22.52 9.47 8.99
C VAL A 13 21.32 9.49 8.07
N ALA A 14 21.04 10.63 7.46
CA ALA A 14 19.97 10.77 6.50
C ALA A 14 20.42 11.50 5.24
N ARG A 15 19.70 11.32 4.16
CA ARG A 15 19.93 12.04 2.92
C ARG A 15 18.65 12.23 2.11
N GLU A 16 18.68 13.24 1.26
CA GLU A 16 17.66 13.44 0.26
C GLU A 16 17.98 12.57 -0.96
N VAL A 17 17.01 11.73 -1.38
CA VAL A 17 17.07 10.91 -2.58
C VAL A 17 15.84 11.17 -3.45
N LEU A 18 15.73 10.55 -4.64
CA LEU A 18 14.58 10.74 -5.52
C LEU A 18 13.67 9.52 -5.52
N ASP A 19 12.37 9.79 -5.54
CA ASP A 19 11.34 8.78 -5.78
C ASP A 19 11.17 8.47 -7.28
N SER A 20 10.27 7.55 -7.64
CA SER A 20 9.96 7.13 -9.01
C SER A 20 9.42 8.23 -9.92
N ARG A 21 9.01 9.37 -9.35
CA ARG A 21 8.53 10.56 -10.07
C ARG A 21 9.60 11.65 -10.20
N GLY A 22 10.82 11.40 -9.68
CA GLY A 22 11.88 12.40 -9.59
C GLY A 22 11.62 13.45 -8.51
N THR A 23 10.74 13.17 -7.56
CA THR A 23 10.45 14.02 -6.40
C THR A 23 11.36 13.61 -5.24
N PRO A 24 11.96 14.56 -4.50
CA PRO A 24 12.78 14.25 -3.34
C PRO A 24 12.01 13.50 -2.26
N THR A 25 12.70 12.56 -1.60
CA THR A 25 12.23 11.87 -0.41
C THR A 25 13.40 11.62 0.54
N VAL A 26 13.11 11.11 1.75
CA VAL A 26 14.09 10.86 2.81
C VAL A 26 14.55 9.41 2.77
N GLU A 27 15.87 9.21 2.77
CA GLU A 27 16.53 7.95 3.10
C GLU A 27 17.23 8.11 4.45
N ALA A 28 17.05 7.16 5.36
CA ALA A 28 17.84 7.07 6.59
C ALA A 28 18.62 5.76 6.64
N GLU A 29 19.78 5.81 7.29
CA GLU A 29 20.62 4.65 7.58
C GLU A 29 20.98 4.65 9.07
N VAL A 30 20.70 3.53 9.74
CA VAL A 30 21.00 3.29 11.14
C VAL A 30 22.14 2.28 11.24
N MET A 31 23.18 2.63 11.97
CA MET A 31 24.32 1.76 12.25
C MET A 31 24.31 1.39 13.75
N LEU A 32 24.63 0.13 14.04
CA LEU A 32 24.70 -0.41 15.40
C LEU A 32 26.16 -0.54 15.85
N GLU A 33 26.40 -0.51 17.16
CA GLU A 33 27.73 -0.69 17.78
C GLU A 33 28.45 -1.94 17.28
N GLY A 34 27.72 -3.04 17.02
CA GLY A 34 28.26 -4.28 16.46
C GLY A 34 28.55 -4.23 14.96
N GLY A 35 28.37 -3.08 14.30
CA GLY A 35 28.66 -2.87 12.87
C GLY A 35 27.54 -3.30 11.92
N ALA A 36 26.44 -3.88 12.41
CA ALA A 36 25.26 -4.11 11.57
C ALA A 36 24.59 -2.77 11.22
N SER A 37 24.03 -2.68 10.02
CA SER A 37 23.30 -1.47 9.60
C SER A 37 21.99 -1.82 8.90
N GLY A 38 21.08 -0.82 8.85
CA GLY A 38 19.84 -0.90 8.10
C GLY A 38 19.53 0.43 7.44
N ARG A 39 19.00 0.38 6.22
CA ARG A 39 18.64 1.54 5.43
C ARG A 39 17.21 1.43 4.95
N ALA A 40 16.49 2.55 4.95
CA ALA A 40 15.13 2.64 4.43
C ALA A 40 14.87 3.93 3.70
N ILE A 41 14.03 3.89 2.67
CA ILE A 41 13.60 5.04 1.88
C ILE A 41 12.08 5.16 1.99
N VAL A 42 11.60 6.36 2.29
CA VAL A 42 10.17 6.61 2.51
C VAL A 42 9.44 6.84 1.19
N PRO A 43 8.28 6.19 0.95
CA PRO A 43 7.42 6.50 -0.19
C PRO A 43 6.63 7.81 0.02
N SER A 44 6.05 8.35 -1.07
CA SER A 44 5.28 9.60 -1.05
C SER A 44 4.04 9.50 -1.94
N GLY A 45 2.89 10.00 -1.48
CA GLY A 45 1.64 10.03 -2.25
C GLY A 45 1.57 11.12 -3.32
N ALA A 46 0.75 10.91 -4.36
CA ALA A 46 0.29 11.98 -5.26
C ALA A 46 -0.99 12.60 -4.72
N SER A 47 -1.99 11.78 -4.41
CA SER A 47 -3.14 12.13 -3.59
C SER A 47 -2.82 11.82 -2.13
N THR A 48 -3.32 12.65 -1.21
CA THR A 48 -3.14 12.47 0.23
C THR A 48 -4.47 12.68 0.92
N GLY A 49 -4.90 11.71 1.74
CA GLY A 49 -6.07 11.86 2.60
C GLY A 49 -5.89 13.03 3.58
N ALA A 50 -6.96 13.75 3.85
CA ALA A 50 -6.92 14.94 4.71
C ALA A 50 -6.41 14.66 6.14
N HIS A 51 -6.43 13.41 6.56
CA HIS A 51 -6.08 12.97 7.91
C HIS A 51 -4.74 12.24 7.99
N GLU A 52 -3.93 12.23 6.92
CA GLU A 52 -2.58 11.64 6.93
C GLU A 52 -1.62 12.41 7.85
N ALA A 53 -0.61 11.71 8.36
CA ALA A 53 0.51 12.35 9.04
C ALA A 53 1.29 13.27 8.09
N CYS A 54 1.87 14.33 8.64
CA CYS A 54 2.50 15.40 7.88
C CYS A 54 3.81 14.95 7.21
N GLU A 55 3.80 14.89 5.88
CA GLU A 55 5.04 14.81 5.11
C GLU A 55 5.70 16.19 5.06
N LEU A 56 6.84 16.34 5.73
CA LEU A 56 7.52 17.64 5.83
C LEU A 56 8.25 17.96 4.51
N ARG A 57 7.89 19.09 3.92
CA ARG A 57 8.47 19.65 2.69
C ARG A 57 9.06 21.03 2.96
N ASP A 58 10.21 21.34 2.30
CA ASP A 58 10.95 22.58 2.54
C ASP A 58 10.22 23.84 2.04
N GLY A 59 9.34 23.68 1.04
CA GLY A 59 8.78 24.84 0.33
C GLY A 59 9.81 25.55 -0.56
N GLY A 60 9.54 26.82 -0.88
CA GLY A 60 10.46 27.62 -1.67
C GLY A 60 10.61 27.19 -3.13
N SER A 61 11.79 27.47 -3.75
CA SER A 61 12.00 27.19 -5.18
C SER A 61 12.76 25.89 -5.47
N ARG A 62 13.49 25.37 -4.49
CA ARG A 62 14.28 24.15 -4.66
C ARG A 62 13.35 22.96 -4.86
N TYR A 63 13.60 22.14 -5.90
CA TYR A 63 12.69 21.05 -6.31
C TYR A 63 11.23 21.47 -6.42
N CYS A 64 10.97 22.69 -6.89
CA CYS A 64 9.62 23.26 -7.01
C CYS A 64 8.85 23.25 -5.66
N GLY A 65 9.55 23.44 -4.55
CA GLY A 65 8.98 23.43 -3.19
C GLY A 65 8.90 22.06 -2.54
N LYS A 66 9.31 20.98 -3.22
CA LYS A 66 9.19 19.60 -2.75
C LYS A 66 10.47 19.04 -2.10
N GLY A 67 11.49 19.86 -1.82
CA GLY A 67 12.71 19.45 -1.11
C GLY A 67 12.40 18.89 0.27
N VAL A 68 13.32 18.09 0.86
CA VAL A 68 13.17 17.44 2.18
C VAL A 68 14.38 17.66 3.09
N LEU A 69 15.18 18.71 2.84
CA LEU A 69 16.36 18.97 3.66
C LEU A 69 16.03 19.29 5.12
N GLN A 70 14.86 19.91 5.38
CA GLN A 70 14.39 20.14 6.76
C GLN A 70 14.13 18.81 7.48
N ALA A 71 13.53 17.83 6.82
CA ALA A 71 13.32 16.49 7.36
C ALA A 71 14.66 15.77 7.59
N VAL A 72 15.61 15.88 6.65
CA VAL A 72 16.97 15.34 6.79
C VAL A 72 17.68 15.97 8.01
N SER A 73 17.66 17.29 8.15
CA SER A 73 18.23 17.99 9.31
C SER A 73 17.57 17.56 10.62
N ASN A 74 16.24 17.36 10.64
CA ASN A 74 15.55 16.85 11.82
C ASN A 74 16.01 15.43 12.20
N VAL A 75 16.33 14.56 11.23
CA VAL A 75 16.93 13.26 11.52
C VAL A 75 18.30 13.42 12.17
N GLU A 76 19.20 14.21 11.57
CA GLU A 76 20.60 14.29 12.00
C GLU A 76 20.77 15.10 13.29
N GLU A 77 20.04 16.21 13.44
CA GLU A 77 20.26 17.16 14.54
C GLU A 77 19.36 16.92 15.75
N LYS A 78 18.21 16.20 15.59
CA LYS A 78 17.25 16.00 16.67
C LYS A 78 17.00 14.52 16.97
N ILE A 79 16.66 13.72 15.93
CA ILE A 79 16.30 12.29 16.12
C ILE A 79 17.55 11.49 16.49
N ALA A 80 18.64 11.61 15.74
CA ALA A 80 19.85 10.85 15.99
C ALA A 80 20.40 11.03 17.43
N PRO A 81 20.56 12.26 17.96
CA PRO A 81 21.00 12.44 19.35
C PRO A 81 20.05 11.85 20.40
N ALA A 82 18.74 11.78 20.12
CA ALA A 82 17.76 11.22 21.04
C ALA A 82 17.74 9.68 21.05
N LEU A 83 18.14 9.03 19.94
CA LEU A 83 18.06 7.59 19.78
C LEU A 83 19.40 6.86 19.98
N CYS A 84 20.55 7.53 19.75
CA CYS A 84 21.87 6.93 20.01
C CYS A 84 21.96 6.46 21.47
N GLY A 85 22.41 5.22 21.66
CA GLY A 85 22.45 4.54 22.96
C GLY A 85 21.20 3.71 23.28
N LEU A 86 20.11 3.80 22.50
CA LEU A 86 18.95 2.91 22.65
C LEU A 86 19.18 1.57 21.95
N SER A 87 18.53 0.53 22.45
CA SER A 87 18.53 -0.78 21.80
C SER A 87 17.64 -0.76 20.55
N ALA A 88 18.21 -1.15 19.40
CA ALA A 88 17.45 -1.30 18.15
C ALA A 88 16.44 -2.47 18.19
N LEU A 89 16.55 -3.39 19.15
CA LEU A 89 15.58 -4.47 19.36
C LEU A 89 14.26 -3.97 19.96
N ASP A 90 14.27 -2.84 20.62
CA ASP A 90 13.07 -2.26 21.24
C ASP A 90 12.45 -1.19 20.32
N GLN A 91 11.87 -1.65 19.22
CA GLN A 91 11.22 -0.81 18.22
C GLN A 91 10.18 0.12 18.84
N GLY A 92 9.42 -0.38 19.83
CA GLY A 92 8.39 0.41 20.49
C GLY A 92 8.97 1.62 21.23
N THR A 93 10.07 1.43 21.96
CA THR A 93 10.77 2.52 22.66
C THR A 93 11.39 3.51 21.67
N VAL A 94 12.00 3.01 20.57
CA VAL A 94 12.59 3.88 19.53
C VAL A 94 11.52 4.76 18.87
N ASP A 95 10.40 4.18 18.46
CA ASP A 95 9.32 4.92 17.83
C ASP A 95 8.66 5.90 18.84
N ALA A 96 8.44 5.47 20.09
CA ALA A 96 7.87 6.33 21.12
C ALA A 96 8.75 7.54 21.42
N ALA A 97 10.08 7.38 21.47
CA ALA A 97 11.01 8.50 21.66
C ALA A 97 10.93 9.54 20.53
N MET A 98 10.77 9.09 19.28
CA MET A 98 10.57 10.01 18.15
C MET A 98 9.22 10.73 18.21
N LEU A 99 8.15 10.03 18.59
CA LEU A 99 6.82 10.63 18.75
C LEU A 99 6.77 11.65 19.88
N GLU A 100 7.41 11.37 21.02
CA GLU A 100 7.53 12.31 22.13
C GLU A 100 8.36 13.54 21.73
N LEU A 101 9.44 13.35 20.96
CA LEU A 101 10.27 14.43 20.45
C LEU A 101 9.53 15.34 19.47
N ASP A 102 8.65 14.78 18.63
CA ASP A 102 7.79 15.54 17.73
C ASP A 102 6.72 16.33 18.48
N GLY A 103 6.01 15.69 19.39
CA GLY A 103 5.03 16.28 20.30
C GLY A 103 3.79 16.86 19.62
N SER A 104 3.63 16.72 18.30
CA SER A 104 2.44 17.16 17.56
C SER A 104 1.51 16.00 17.21
N ASP A 105 0.21 16.27 17.02
CA ASP A 105 -0.79 15.23 16.75
C ASP A 105 -0.57 14.50 15.42
N ASN A 106 0.04 15.19 14.44
CA ASN A 106 0.21 14.69 13.08
C ASN A 106 1.67 14.64 12.61
N LYS A 107 2.64 14.65 13.53
CA LYS A 107 4.08 14.59 13.22
C LYS A 107 4.60 15.79 12.41
N SER A 108 4.00 16.96 12.58
CA SER A 108 4.35 18.16 11.79
C SER A 108 5.64 18.86 12.27
N ALA A 109 6.16 18.56 13.46
CA ALA A 109 7.38 19.20 13.98
C ALA A 109 8.66 18.56 13.42
N LEU A 110 8.72 17.25 13.30
CA LEU A 110 9.84 16.51 12.72
C LEU A 110 9.59 16.10 11.28
N GLY A 111 8.36 15.80 10.93
CA GLY A 111 7.93 15.21 9.69
C GLY A 111 7.75 13.69 9.79
N ALA A 112 6.59 13.19 9.35
CA ALA A 112 6.33 11.76 9.31
C ALA A 112 7.34 11.01 8.41
N ASN A 113 7.84 11.66 7.36
CA ASN A 113 8.89 11.13 6.49
C ASN A 113 10.23 10.96 7.21
N ALA A 114 10.63 11.90 8.08
CA ALA A 114 11.84 11.77 8.91
C ALA A 114 11.69 10.62 9.92
N ILE A 115 10.58 10.59 10.66
CA ILE A 115 10.29 9.57 11.67
C ILE A 115 10.25 8.17 11.03
N LEU A 116 9.49 8.00 9.93
CA LEU A 116 9.35 6.71 9.26
C LEU A 116 10.67 6.18 8.70
N ALA A 117 11.49 7.05 8.07
CA ALA A 117 12.78 6.64 7.54
C ALA A 117 13.66 5.99 8.63
N VAL A 118 13.74 6.60 9.79
CA VAL A 118 14.51 6.09 10.92
C VAL A 118 13.86 4.85 11.54
N SER A 119 12.53 4.84 11.70
CA SER A 119 11.78 3.70 12.24
C SER A 119 12.03 2.42 11.42
N LEU A 120 11.92 2.49 10.09
CA LEU A 120 12.15 1.34 9.20
C LEU A 120 13.63 0.96 9.11
N ALA A 121 14.54 1.94 9.08
CA ALA A 121 15.98 1.69 9.07
C ALA A 121 16.43 0.98 10.36
N THR A 122 15.88 1.35 11.51
CA THR A 122 16.15 0.69 12.79
C THR A 122 15.72 -0.77 12.79
N ALA A 123 14.49 -1.06 12.31
CA ALA A 123 14.02 -2.44 12.19
C ALA A 123 14.93 -3.30 11.29
N ARG A 124 15.43 -2.73 10.18
CA ARG A 124 16.39 -3.43 9.29
C ARG A 124 17.74 -3.63 9.96
N ALA A 125 18.25 -2.61 10.67
CA ALA A 125 19.53 -2.73 11.40
C ALA A 125 19.43 -3.84 12.46
N ALA A 126 18.35 -3.85 13.23
CA ALA A 126 18.07 -4.89 14.22
C ALA A 126 17.99 -6.29 13.60
N ALA A 127 17.23 -6.45 12.51
CA ALA A 127 17.13 -7.70 11.78
C ALA A 127 18.51 -8.21 11.30
N ASN A 128 19.30 -7.34 10.69
CA ASN A 128 20.65 -7.64 10.22
C ASN A 128 21.57 -7.99 11.40
N GLY A 129 21.46 -7.25 12.51
CA GLY A 129 22.25 -7.49 13.72
C GLY A 129 22.01 -8.86 14.36
N VAL A 130 20.78 -9.38 14.27
CA VAL A 130 20.47 -10.74 14.73
C VAL A 130 20.58 -11.82 13.63
N GLY A 131 20.97 -11.44 12.41
CA GLY A 131 21.17 -12.35 11.28
C GLY A 131 19.87 -12.93 10.72
N LEU A 132 18.76 -12.21 10.81
CA LEU A 132 17.45 -12.62 10.26
C LEU A 132 17.03 -11.71 9.09
N PRO A 133 16.35 -12.25 8.07
CA PRO A 133 15.66 -11.42 7.09
C PRO A 133 14.53 -10.64 7.77
N LEU A 134 14.21 -9.44 7.24
CA LEU A 134 13.29 -8.50 7.88
C LEU A 134 11.90 -9.12 8.15
N TYR A 135 11.34 -9.85 7.18
CA TYR A 135 10.04 -10.50 7.37
C TYR A 135 10.03 -11.50 8.53
N ARG A 136 11.16 -12.21 8.74
CA ARG A 136 11.29 -13.18 9.81
C ARG A 136 11.53 -12.51 11.16
N TYR A 137 12.30 -11.42 11.17
CA TYR A 137 12.55 -10.62 12.37
C TYR A 137 11.23 -10.02 12.90
N LEU A 138 10.42 -9.42 12.02
CA LEU A 138 9.15 -8.78 12.43
C LEU A 138 8.05 -9.80 12.73
N GLY A 139 7.93 -10.88 11.96
CA GLY A 139 6.80 -11.82 12.02
C GLY A 139 7.07 -13.13 12.74
N GLY A 140 8.34 -13.37 13.13
CA GLY A 140 8.75 -14.60 13.82
C GLY A 140 8.53 -15.87 12.99
N PRO A 141 8.42 -17.04 13.65
CA PRO A 141 8.35 -18.33 12.96
C PRO A 141 7.08 -18.53 12.12
N MET A 142 6.03 -17.73 12.35
CA MET A 142 4.77 -17.83 11.62
C MET A 142 4.73 -16.99 10.33
N ALA A 143 5.78 -16.24 10.01
CA ALA A 143 5.89 -15.43 8.79
C ALA A 143 6.14 -16.31 7.56
N THR A 144 5.12 -17.03 7.11
CA THR A 144 5.17 -18.01 6.00
C THR A 144 4.10 -17.77 4.94
N LEU A 145 3.22 -16.77 5.14
CA LEU A 145 2.08 -16.49 4.27
C LEU A 145 2.45 -15.46 3.21
N LEU A 146 2.57 -15.88 1.94
CA LEU A 146 2.76 -15.00 0.79
C LEU A 146 1.42 -14.33 0.43
N PRO A 147 1.39 -13.00 0.23
CA PRO A 147 0.14 -12.28 -0.02
C PRO A 147 -0.40 -12.51 -1.42
N VAL A 148 -1.73 -12.41 -1.57
CA VAL A 148 -2.38 -12.23 -2.89
C VAL A 148 -2.10 -10.81 -3.37
N PRO A 149 -1.51 -10.61 -4.57
CA PRO A 149 -1.28 -9.29 -5.10
C PRO A 149 -2.54 -8.72 -5.77
N LEU A 150 -2.83 -7.44 -5.49
CA LEU A 150 -3.77 -6.61 -6.23
C LEU A 150 -2.94 -5.80 -7.23
N MET A 151 -2.93 -6.23 -8.50
CA MET A 151 -2.01 -5.74 -9.53
C MET A 151 -2.68 -4.66 -10.38
N ASN A 152 -2.32 -3.41 -10.20
CA ASN A 152 -2.87 -2.30 -10.98
C ASN A 152 -2.43 -2.38 -12.45
N VAL A 153 -3.35 -2.62 -13.38
CA VAL A 153 -3.06 -2.80 -14.82
C VAL A 153 -3.68 -1.73 -15.70
N ILE A 154 -4.68 -0.98 -15.22
CA ILE A 154 -5.24 0.21 -15.89
C ILE A 154 -5.32 1.34 -14.87
N ASN A 155 -4.70 2.48 -15.22
CA ASN A 155 -4.67 3.70 -14.43
C ASN A 155 -5.65 4.74 -15.00
N GLY A 156 -6.37 5.41 -14.11
CA GLY A 156 -7.20 6.59 -14.37
C GLY A 156 -7.08 7.60 -13.24
N GLY A 157 -8.09 8.46 -13.08
CA GLY A 157 -8.15 9.46 -12.03
C GLY A 157 -6.87 10.29 -11.90
N ALA A 158 -6.38 10.47 -10.67
CA ALA A 158 -5.15 11.23 -10.41
C ALA A 158 -3.86 10.54 -10.92
N HIS A 159 -3.91 9.24 -11.27
CA HIS A 159 -2.73 8.46 -11.70
C HIS A 159 -2.46 8.52 -13.21
N ALA A 160 -3.37 9.12 -14.01
CA ALA A 160 -3.23 9.21 -15.47
C ALA A 160 -3.98 10.40 -16.06
N ALA A 161 -3.41 11.02 -17.08
CA ALA A 161 -4.07 12.10 -17.84
C ALA A 161 -4.97 11.51 -18.93
N ASN A 162 -6.10 10.90 -18.55
CA ASN A 162 -7.09 10.30 -19.44
C ASN A 162 -8.53 10.60 -18.93
N SER A 163 -9.55 10.05 -19.60
CA SER A 163 -10.96 10.26 -19.25
C SER A 163 -11.54 9.22 -18.28
N LEU A 164 -10.70 8.31 -17.76
CA LEU A 164 -11.13 7.27 -16.84
C LEU A 164 -11.30 7.86 -15.43
N ASP A 165 -12.52 7.83 -14.88
CA ASP A 165 -12.81 8.43 -13.58
C ASP A 165 -12.22 7.65 -12.40
N PHE A 166 -12.31 6.31 -12.43
CA PHE A 166 -11.78 5.47 -11.36
C PHE A 166 -10.26 5.35 -11.47
N GLN A 167 -9.58 5.39 -10.32
CA GLN A 167 -8.14 5.53 -10.25
C GLN A 167 -7.39 4.27 -10.67
N GLU A 168 -7.89 3.07 -10.27
CA GLU A 168 -7.21 1.82 -10.57
C GLU A 168 -8.17 0.69 -10.87
N PHE A 169 -7.80 -0.10 -11.89
CA PHE A 169 -8.38 -1.40 -12.17
C PHE A 169 -7.30 -2.46 -12.01
N MET A 170 -7.53 -3.39 -11.10
CA MET A 170 -6.52 -4.36 -10.65
C MET A 170 -6.92 -5.79 -10.98
N LEU A 171 -5.91 -6.63 -11.30
CA LEU A 171 -6.03 -8.09 -11.36
C LEU A 171 -5.74 -8.69 -10.00
N VAL A 172 -6.51 -9.71 -9.62
CA VAL A 172 -6.37 -10.43 -8.35
C VAL A 172 -6.28 -11.94 -8.66
N PRO A 173 -5.07 -12.50 -8.83
CA PRO A 173 -4.86 -13.91 -9.21
C PRO A 173 -4.97 -14.86 -7.99
N HIS A 174 -6.09 -14.80 -7.26
CA HIS A 174 -6.31 -15.56 -6.02
C HIS A 174 -6.40 -17.07 -6.25
N GLY A 175 -6.76 -17.53 -7.46
CA GLY A 175 -6.86 -18.95 -7.80
C GLY A 175 -5.52 -19.60 -8.18
N ALA A 176 -4.38 -18.92 -8.00
CA ALA A 176 -3.06 -19.49 -8.21
C ALA A 176 -2.65 -20.42 -7.05
N PRO A 177 -1.84 -21.47 -7.31
CA PRO A 177 -1.37 -22.37 -6.25
C PRO A 177 -0.20 -21.80 -5.44
N THR A 178 0.57 -20.86 -5.98
CA THR A 178 1.76 -20.25 -5.37
C THR A 178 1.84 -18.78 -5.75
N PHE A 179 2.66 -18.01 -5.02
CA PHE A 179 2.90 -16.60 -5.37
C PHE A 179 3.57 -16.47 -6.75
N ARG A 180 4.53 -17.32 -7.06
CA ARG A 180 5.22 -17.36 -8.37
C ARG A 180 4.23 -17.56 -9.51
N GLU A 181 3.29 -18.48 -9.37
CA GLU A 181 2.25 -18.71 -10.38
C GLU A 181 1.28 -17.52 -10.46
N ALA A 182 0.92 -16.91 -9.34
CA ALA A 182 0.10 -15.69 -9.33
C ALA A 182 0.76 -14.56 -10.12
N LEU A 183 2.07 -14.34 -9.91
CA LEU A 183 2.85 -13.34 -10.65
C LEU A 183 2.92 -13.66 -12.14
N ARG A 184 3.11 -14.94 -12.54
CA ARG A 184 3.09 -15.38 -13.93
C ARG A 184 1.74 -15.10 -14.58
N MET A 185 0.66 -15.53 -13.93
CA MET A 185 -0.71 -15.31 -14.42
C MET A 185 -1.00 -13.83 -14.67
N GLY A 186 -0.70 -12.97 -13.70
CA GLY A 186 -0.86 -11.53 -13.85
C GLY A 186 -0.04 -10.96 -15.01
N THR A 187 1.22 -11.39 -15.16
CA THR A 187 2.13 -10.93 -16.23
C THR A 187 1.60 -11.32 -17.61
N GLU A 188 1.11 -12.55 -17.77
CA GLU A 188 0.54 -13.02 -19.06
C GLU A 188 -0.73 -12.25 -19.44
N VAL A 189 -1.61 -11.96 -18.44
CA VAL A 189 -2.78 -11.10 -18.67
C VAL A 189 -2.38 -9.68 -19.01
N PHE A 190 -1.38 -9.09 -18.31
CA PHE A 190 -0.88 -7.76 -18.60
C PHE A 190 -0.37 -7.61 -20.03
N HIS A 191 0.42 -8.58 -20.52
CA HIS A 191 0.89 -8.56 -21.90
C HIS A 191 -0.24 -8.81 -22.92
N THR A 192 -1.22 -9.62 -22.60
CA THR A 192 -2.42 -9.84 -23.41
C THR A 192 -3.24 -8.55 -23.50
N LEU A 193 -3.44 -7.85 -22.38
CA LEU A 193 -4.10 -6.55 -22.34
C LEU A 193 -3.37 -5.51 -23.22
N LYS A 194 -2.04 -5.48 -23.18
CA LYS A 194 -1.23 -4.62 -24.07
C LYS A 194 -1.53 -4.88 -25.55
N GLY A 195 -1.68 -6.15 -25.93
CA GLY A 195 -2.06 -6.53 -27.28
C GLY A 195 -3.44 -6.01 -27.65
N LEU A 196 -4.44 -6.22 -26.79
CA LEU A 196 -5.81 -5.76 -26.99
C LEU A 196 -5.91 -4.24 -27.16
N LEU A 197 -5.19 -3.47 -26.31
CA LEU A 197 -5.13 -2.02 -26.42
C LEU A 197 -4.55 -1.58 -27.77
N LYS A 198 -3.46 -2.20 -28.23
CA LYS A 198 -2.87 -1.91 -29.54
C LYS A 198 -3.81 -2.23 -30.70
N ASP A 199 -4.50 -3.38 -30.65
CA ASP A 199 -5.45 -3.80 -31.68
C ASP A 199 -6.62 -2.82 -31.81
N LYS A 200 -6.99 -2.15 -30.71
CA LYS A 200 -8.01 -1.08 -30.66
C LYS A 200 -7.45 0.32 -30.98
N GLY A 201 -6.14 0.46 -31.22
CA GLY A 201 -5.50 1.77 -31.44
C GLY A 201 -5.40 2.66 -30.19
N LEU A 202 -5.51 2.05 -29.00
CA LEU A 202 -5.45 2.75 -27.72
C LEU A 202 -4.00 2.87 -27.19
N SER A 203 -3.77 3.85 -26.32
CA SER A 203 -2.46 4.08 -25.70
C SER A 203 -2.02 2.88 -24.86
N THR A 204 -0.75 2.50 -24.97
CA THR A 204 -0.06 1.54 -24.10
C THR A 204 1.04 2.23 -23.27
N ALA A 205 1.00 3.57 -23.18
CA ALA A 205 1.79 4.30 -22.18
C ALA A 205 1.30 3.93 -20.78
N VAL A 206 2.20 3.99 -19.81
CA VAL A 206 1.89 3.61 -18.42
C VAL A 206 1.84 4.85 -17.53
N GLY A 207 0.96 4.79 -16.53
CA GLY A 207 0.85 5.78 -15.47
C GLY A 207 1.94 5.61 -14.38
N ASP A 208 1.80 6.36 -13.30
CA ASP A 208 2.77 6.40 -12.19
C ASP A 208 2.99 5.03 -11.53
N GLU A 209 1.99 4.18 -11.53
CA GLU A 209 2.03 2.85 -10.92
C GLU A 209 2.32 1.70 -11.90
N GLY A 210 2.60 2.03 -13.17
CA GLY A 210 2.99 1.07 -14.19
C GLY A 210 1.82 0.39 -14.93
N GLY A 211 0.56 0.65 -14.56
CA GLY A 211 -0.63 0.27 -15.33
C GLY A 211 -0.78 1.09 -16.60
N PHE A 212 -1.43 0.55 -17.64
CA PHE A 212 -1.71 1.29 -18.86
C PHE A 212 -2.68 2.46 -18.59
N ALA A 213 -2.52 3.54 -19.33
CA ALA A 213 -3.35 4.74 -19.22
C ALA A 213 -4.11 5.02 -20.54
N PRO A 214 -5.00 4.13 -21.00
CA PRO A 214 -5.81 4.35 -22.18
C PRO A 214 -6.94 5.33 -21.90
N ASP A 215 -7.48 5.93 -22.97
CA ASP A 215 -8.67 6.78 -22.92
C ASP A 215 -9.91 5.88 -23.06
N LEU A 216 -10.55 5.53 -21.94
CA LEU A 216 -11.65 4.58 -21.82
C LEU A 216 -12.67 5.05 -20.78
N GLY A 217 -13.90 4.49 -20.85
CA GLY A 217 -14.86 4.56 -19.73
C GLY A 217 -14.68 3.39 -18.73
N ASN A 218 -15.19 3.57 -17.50
CA ASN A 218 -15.07 2.56 -16.42
C ASN A 218 -15.60 1.17 -16.81
N VAL A 219 -16.73 1.11 -17.52
CA VAL A 219 -17.34 -0.15 -17.99
C VAL A 219 -16.46 -0.82 -19.04
N GLU A 220 -15.93 -0.04 -19.99
CA GLU A 220 -15.09 -0.56 -21.07
C GLU A 220 -13.75 -1.10 -20.52
N ALA A 221 -13.19 -0.47 -19.49
CA ALA A 221 -12.01 -0.97 -18.77
C ALA A 221 -12.28 -2.37 -18.18
N GLY A 222 -13.42 -2.55 -17.50
CA GLY A 222 -13.83 -3.85 -16.97
C GLY A 222 -14.01 -4.92 -18.06
N GLU A 223 -14.66 -4.57 -19.18
CA GLU A 223 -14.82 -5.47 -20.32
C GLU A 223 -13.48 -5.91 -20.92
N LEU A 224 -12.54 -4.98 -21.10
CA LEU A 224 -11.21 -5.27 -21.61
C LEU A 224 -10.40 -6.17 -20.68
N LEU A 225 -10.53 -5.99 -19.37
CA LEU A 225 -9.85 -6.86 -18.40
C LEU A 225 -10.39 -8.28 -18.42
N VAL A 226 -11.72 -8.47 -18.46
CA VAL A 226 -12.33 -9.79 -18.59
C VAL A 226 -11.87 -10.45 -19.89
N GLN A 227 -11.90 -9.72 -21.01
CA GLN A 227 -11.41 -10.22 -22.30
C GLN A 227 -9.90 -10.58 -22.25
N ALA A 228 -9.08 -9.80 -21.55
CA ALA A 228 -7.65 -10.07 -21.41
C ALA A 228 -7.39 -11.35 -20.61
N ILE A 229 -8.14 -11.55 -19.51
CA ILE A 229 -8.06 -12.76 -18.67
C ILE A 229 -8.42 -13.99 -19.51
N GLU A 230 -9.55 -13.97 -20.23
CA GLU A 230 -10.01 -15.08 -21.08
C GLU A 230 -9.03 -15.37 -22.22
N LYS A 231 -8.56 -14.32 -22.93
CA LYS A 231 -7.61 -14.45 -24.05
C LYS A 231 -6.23 -14.95 -23.59
N ALA A 232 -5.85 -14.70 -22.35
CA ALA A 232 -4.65 -15.26 -21.72
C ALA A 232 -4.82 -16.72 -21.26
N GLY A 233 -6.05 -17.29 -21.38
CA GLY A 233 -6.33 -18.68 -21.05
C GLY A 233 -6.76 -18.91 -19.60
N TYR A 234 -7.13 -17.87 -18.87
CA TYR A 234 -7.59 -17.97 -17.48
C TYR A 234 -9.11 -17.76 -17.37
N ARG A 235 -9.68 -18.22 -16.26
CA ARG A 235 -11.12 -18.08 -15.97
C ARG A 235 -11.34 -16.88 -15.05
N PRO A 236 -12.10 -15.83 -15.55
CA PRO A 236 -12.51 -14.70 -14.71
C PRO A 236 -13.37 -15.17 -13.54
N GLY A 237 -13.11 -14.66 -12.34
CA GLY A 237 -13.84 -15.00 -11.13
C GLY A 237 -13.33 -16.26 -10.42
N ASP A 238 -12.84 -17.25 -11.14
CA ASP A 238 -12.32 -18.49 -10.56
C ASP A 238 -10.81 -18.41 -10.26
N GLN A 239 -10.04 -17.96 -11.26
CA GLN A 239 -8.58 -17.92 -11.16
C GLN A 239 -8.07 -16.49 -10.94
N ILE A 240 -8.66 -15.56 -11.68
CA ILE A 240 -8.34 -14.12 -11.59
C ILE A 240 -9.64 -13.35 -11.46
N SER A 241 -9.77 -12.60 -10.40
CA SER A 241 -10.84 -11.62 -10.18
C SER A 241 -10.33 -10.20 -10.41
N LEU A 242 -11.23 -9.23 -10.30
CA LEU A 242 -10.92 -7.81 -10.41
C LEU A 242 -11.03 -7.15 -9.04
N ALA A 243 -10.22 -6.09 -8.84
CA ALA A 243 -10.39 -5.12 -7.77
C ALA A 243 -10.38 -3.72 -8.35
N LEU A 244 -11.06 -2.81 -7.67
CA LEU A 244 -11.13 -1.40 -8.03
C LEU A 244 -10.57 -0.54 -6.90
N ASP A 245 -9.84 0.51 -7.26
CA ASP A 245 -9.67 1.70 -6.44
C ASP A 245 -10.44 2.84 -7.11
N VAL A 246 -11.49 3.28 -6.44
CA VAL A 246 -12.40 4.29 -6.98
C VAL A 246 -11.89 5.70 -6.68
N ALA A 247 -11.18 5.88 -5.55
CA ALA A 247 -10.69 7.16 -5.05
C ALA A 247 -11.78 8.25 -5.10
N SER A 248 -12.97 7.91 -4.62
CA SER A 248 -14.20 8.69 -4.87
C SER A 248 -14.19 10.08 -4.24
N THR A 249 -13.30 10.35 -3.28
CA THR A 249 -13.09 11.69 -2.71
C THR A 249 -12.69 12.70 -3.79
N GLU A 250 -11.93 12.30 -4.82
CA GLU A 250 -11.44 13.15 -5.91
C GLU A 250 -12.56 13.78 -6.75
N PHE A 251 -13.71 13.13 -6.85
CA PHE A 251 -14.87 13.62 -7.58
C PHE A 251 -16.12 13.84 -6.71
N PHE A 252 -15.95 13.87 -5.37
CA PHE A 252 -17.00 14.22 -4.41
C PHE A 252 -16.97 15.71 -4.09
N LYS A 253 -18.06 16.41 -4.41
CA LYS A 253 -18.19 17.82 -4.14
C LYS A 253 -19.65 18.19 -3.81
N ASP A 254 -19.82 19.06 -2.82
CA ASP A 254 -21.14 19.57 -2.40
C ASP A 254 -22.16 18.45 -2.12
N GLY A 255 -21.70 17.32 -1.52
CA GLY A 255 -22.54 16.18 -1.18
C GLY A 255 -22.92 15.29 -2.37
N ARG A 256 -22.23 15.40 -3.50
CA ARG A 256 -22.51 14.62 -4.71
C ARG A 256 -21.23 14.13 -5.38
N TYR A 257 -21.34 12.97 -6.01
CA TYR A 257 -20.30 12.33 -6.81
C TYR A 257 -20.48 12.70 -8.29
N ALA A 258 -19.51 13.37 -8.90
CA ALA A 258 -19.56 13.80 -10.29
C ALA A 258 -18.58 13.00 -11.15
N PHE A 259 -19.08 11.97 -11.85
CA PHE A 259 -18.27 11.12 -12.76
C PHE A 259 -19.12 10.62 -13.94
N ALA A 260 -18.47 10.15 -15.01
CA ALA A 260 -19.10 9.63 -16.23
C ALA A 260 -20.20 10.55 -16.80
N GLY A 261 -20.04 11.87 -16.64
CA GLY A 261 -21.02 12.88 -17.09
C GLY A 261 -22.29 12.96 -16.26
N GLY A 262 -22.40 12.22 -15.16
CA GLY A 262 -23.51 12.23 -14.21
C GLY A 262 -23.16 12.92 -12.89
N SER A 263 -24.17 13.08 -12.03
CA SER A 263 -24.04 13.59 -10.65
C SER A 263 -24.93 12.75 -9.74
N TYR A 264 -24.32 12.11 -8.74
CA TYR A 264 -24.94 11.05 -7.95
C TYR A 264 -24.91 11.38 -6.45
N SER A 265 -25.98 11.08 -5.74
CA SER A 265 -25.97 11.00 -4.28
C SER A 265 -25.20 9.76 -3.80
N SER A 266 -24.93 9.65 -2.50
CA SER A 266 -24.26 8.48 -1.93
C SER A 266 -25.00 7.17 -2.23
N ALA A 267 -26.33 7.17 -2.13
CA ALA A 267 -27.12 5.98 -2.46
C ALA A 267 -27.04 5.60 -3.96
N GLU A 268 -27.10 6.59 -4.85
CA GLU A 268 -26.94 6.37 -6.29
C GLU A 268 -25.52 5.91 -6.65
N MET A 269 -24.48 6.44 -5.98
CA MET A 269 -23.09 5.97 -6.13
C MET A 269 -22.94 4.49 -5.74
N VAL A 270 -23.50 4.10 -4.60
CA VAL A 270 -23.53 2.69 -4.15
C VAL A 270 -24.26 1.81 -5.18
N ASP A 271 -25.35 2.29 -5.79
CA ASP A 271 -26.05 1.57 -6.86
C ASP A 271 -25.19 1.40 -8.12
N GLN A 272 -24.40 2.41 -8.52
CA GLN A 272 -23.45 2.30 -9.64
C GLN A 272 -22.39 1.22 -9.36
N LEU A 273 -21.81 1.21 -8.16
CA LEU A 273 -20.83 0.20 -7.76
C LEU A 273 -21.45 -1.21 -7.74
N ALA A 274 -22.67 -1.34 -7.23
CA ALA A 274 -23.39 -2.62 -7.23
C ALA A 274 -23.67 -3.16 -8.66
N GLN A 275 -23.96 -2.27 -9.61
CA GLN A 275 -24.10 -2.67 -11.02
C GLN A 275 -22.79 -3.21 -11.60
N LEU A 276 -21.64 -2.59 -11.30
CA LEU A 276 -20.32 -3.07 -11.74
C LEU A 276 -19.98 -4.43 -11.13
N VAL A 277 -20.23 -4.63 -9.82
CA VAL A 277 -20.05 -5.93 -9.13
C VAL A 277 -20.92 -7.03 -9.71
N ASN A 278 -22.16 -6.69 -10.14
CA ASN A 278 -23.05 -7.66 -10.79
C ASN A 278 -22.61 -8.02 -12.21
N ARG A 279 -21.91 -7.10 -12.88
CA ARG A 279 -21.47 -7.29 -14.29
C ARG A 279 -20.11 -7.94 -14.41
N PHE A 280 -19.20 -7.68 -13.49
CA PHE A 280 -17.80 -8.12 -13.53
C PHE A 280 -17.44 -8.93 -12.29
N PRO A 281 -16.41 -9.78 -12.35
CA PRO A 281 -15.94 -10.57 -11.21
C PRO A 281 -15.13 -9.70 -10.21
N ILE A 282 -15.75 -8.62 -9.70
CA ILE A 282 -15.14 -7.69 -8.76
C ILE A 282 -15.32 -8.25 -7.35
N ILE A 283 -14.20 -8.43 -6.63
CA ILE A 283 -14.17 -8.98 -5.26
C ILE A 283 -13.67 -7.97 -4.23
N SER A 284 -13.13 -6.83 -4.66
CA SER A 284 -12.62 -5.79 -3.76
C SER A 284 -12.86 -4.40 -4.35
N ILE A 285 -13.31 -3.45 -3.52
CA ILE A 285 -13.49 -2.04 -3.85
C ILE A 285 -12.82 -1.21 -2.76
N GLU A 286 -11.87 -0.38 -3.15
CA GLU A 286 -11.20 0.60 -2.31
C GLU A 286 -11.85 1.97 -2.51
N ASP A 287 -12.10 2.68 -1.41
CA ASP A 287 -12.67 4.04 -1.34
C ASP A 287 -13.86 4.25 -2.30
N GLY A 288 -14.83 3.33 -2.21
CA GLY A 288 -16.03 3.36 -3.04
C GLY A 288 -16.93 4.57 -2.81
N VAL A 289 -16.81 5.22 -1.65
CA VAL A 289 -17.42 6.52 -1.30
C VAL A 289 -16.41 7.38 -0.56
N ALA A 290 -16.64 8.70 -0.48
CA ALA A 290 -15.66 9.68 0.02
C ALA A 290 -15.26 9.44 1.50
N GLU A 291 -14.07 9.93 1.87
CA GLU A 291 -13.40 9.69 3.17
C GLU A 291 -14.19 10.15 4.40
N ASP A 292 -15.09 11.12 4.26
CA ASP A 292 -15.93 11.61 5.35
C ASP A 292 -17.44 11.36 5.13
N ASP A 293 -17.81 10.62 4.05
CA ASP A 293 -19.19 10.18 3.80
C ASP A 293 -19.54 8.91 4.57
N TRP A 294 -19.53 8.98 5.90
CA TRP A 294 -19.77 7.84 6.79
C TRP A 294 -21.12 7.17 6.58
N ASP A 295 -22.16 7.95 6.23
CA ASP A 295 -23.50 7.43 5.90
C ASP A 295 -23.45 6.65 4.57
N GLY A 296 -22.73 7.16 3.58
CA GLY A 296 -22.45 6.45 2.32
C GLY A 296 -21.71 5.15 2.54
N TRP A 297 -20.69 5.14 3.43
CA TRP A 297 -19.98 3.91 3.82
C TRP A 297 -20.89 2.89 4.50
N ALA A 298 -21.83 3.32 5.34
CA ALA A 298 -22.84 2.41 5.94
C ALA A 298 -23.73 1.78 4.87
N LEU A 299 -24.22 2.57 3.90
CA LEU A 299 -25.02 2.08 2.77
C LEU A 299 -24.23 1.10 1.90
N LEU A 300 -22.96 1.42 1.58
CA LEU A 300 -22.08 0.58 0.79
C LEU A 300 -21.83 -0.77 1.48
N THR A 301 -21.56 -0.72 2.79
CA THR A 301 -21.30 -1.91 3.59
C THR A 301 -22.55 -2.81 3.72
N GLU A 302 -23.71 -2.22 3.96
CA GLU A 302 -24.98 -2.96 3.96
C GLU A 302 -25.22 -3.68 2.63
N LYS A 303 -24.98 -2.97 1.50
CA LYS A 303 -25.27 -3.47 0.15
C LYS A 303 -24.29 -4.52 -0.35
N LEU A 304 -23.00 -4.33 -0.15
CA LEU A 304 -21.93 -5.12 -0.77
C LEU A 304 -21.02 -5.86 0.22
N GLY A 305 -20.95 -5.43 1.47
CA GLY A 305 -19.93 -5.90 2.41
C GLY A 305 -19.97 -7.40 2.75
N LYS A 306 -21.07 -8.11 2.43
CA LYS A 306 -21.17 -9.57 2.61
C LYS A 306 -20.46 -10.36 1.49
N THR A 307 -20.27 -9.76 0.32
CA THR A 307 -19.77 -10.46 -0.88
C THR A 307 -18.56 -9.78 -1.50
N VAL A 308 -18.25 -8.56 -1.10
CA VAL A 308 -17.14 -7.75 -1.62
C VAL A 308 -16.30 -7.24 -0.46
N GLN A 309 -14.99 -7.30 -0.61
CA GLN A 309 -14.06 -6.62 0.29
C GLN A 309 -14.20 -5.11 0.06
N LEU A 310 -14.49 -4.35 1.11
CA LEU A 310 -14.60 -2.91 1.10
C LEU A 310 -13.42 -2.32 1.87
N VAL A 311 -12.47 -1.76 1.14
CA VAL A 311 -11.19 -1.28 1.68
C VAL A 311 -11.28 0.22 1.93
N GLY A 312 -11.02 0.63 3.16
CA GLY A 312 -10.83 2.05 3.48
C GLY A 312 -9.36 2.43 3.38
N ASP A 313 -9.02 3.30 2.41
CA ASP A 313 -7.73 3.98 2.30
C ASP A 313 -7.82 5.36 2.95
N ASP A 314 -8.34 6.36 2.26
CA ASP A 314 -8.52 7.72 2.80
C ASP A 314 -9.49 7.75 3.99
N LEU A 315 -10.45 6.82 4.03
CA LEU A 315 -11.34 6.63 5.18
C LEU A 315 -10.56 6.42 6.49
N PHE A 316 -9.52 5.57 6.47
CA PHE A 316 -8.79 5.14 7.67
C PHE A 316 -7.38 5.71 7.79
N VAL A 317 -6.71 6.04 6.70
CA VAL A 317 -5.35 6.56 6.61
C VAL A 317 -4.34 5.84 7.52
N THR A 318 -4.45 4.51 7.62
CA THR A 318 -3.64 3.67 8.52
C THR A 318 -3.71 4.11 10.00
N ASN A 319 -4.71 4.90 10.38
CA ASN A 319 -4.87 5.49 11.71
C ASN A 319 -5.81 4.65 12.58
N SER A 320 -5.30 4.15 13.72
CA SER A 320 -6.05 3.28 14.64
C SER A 320 -7.32 3.94 15.20
N ALA A 321 -7.34 5.26 15.41
CA ALA A 321 -8.52 5.94 15.93
C ALA A 321 -9.63 6.04 14.87
N ARG A 322 -9.29 6.33 13.59
CA ARG A 322 -10.25 6.32 12.48
C ARG A 322 -10.75 4.89 12.20
N LEU A 323 -9.84 3.89 12.24
CA LEU A 323 -10.22 2.49 12.11
C LEU A 323 -11.18 2.07 13.22
N GLN A 324 -10.91 2.42 14.49
CA GLN A 324 -11.80 2.12 15.60
C GLN A 324 -13.19 2.73 15.38
N ARG A 325 -13.26 3.98 14.90
CA ARG A 325 -14.56 4.59 14.54
C ARG A 325 -15.30 3.79 13.47
N GLY A 326 -14.60 3.31 12.43
CA GLY A 326 -15.21 2.45 11.41
C GLY A 326 -15.73 1.12 11.96
N ILE A 327 -14.95 0.50 12.85
CA ILE A 327 -15.35 -0.73 13.56
C ILE A 327 -16.61 -0.48 14.39
N ASP A 328 -16.65 0.59 15.16
CA ASP A 328 -17.79 0.95 16.03
C ASP A 328 -19.06 1.23 15.22
N LEU A 329 -18.92 1.81 14.03
CA LEU A 329 -20.02 2.07 13.09
C LEU A 329 -20.37 0.85 12.22
N GLY A 330 -19.55 -0.19 12.20
CA GLY A 330 -19.73 -1.38 11.37
C GLY A 330 -19.62 -1.09 9.87
N VAL A 331 -18.73 -0.17 9.45
CA VAL A 331 -18.52 0.25 8.07
C VAL A 331 -17.21 -0.27 7.51
N ALA A 332 -17.16 -0.59 6.20
CA ALA A 332 -16.06 -1.31 5.54
C ALA A 332 -15.86 -2.72 6.13
N ASN A 333 -14.84 -3.44 5.68
CA ASN A 333 -14.41 -4.73 6.22
C ASN A 333 -12.92 -5.02 5.97
N SER A 334 -12.20 -4.00 5.48
CA SER A 334 -10.76 -4.05 5.19
C SER A 334 -10.15 -2.67 5.34
N ILE A 335 -8.86 -2.62 5.65
CA ILE A 335 -8.07 -1.40 5.70
C ILE A 335 -6.90 -1.48 4.73
N LEU A 336 -6.62 -0.38 4.02
CA LEU A 336 -5.36 -0.21 3.32
C LEU A 336 -4.29 0.26 4.30
N ILE A 337 -3.11 -0.33 4.23
CA ILE A 337 -1.98 -0.04 5.12
C ILE A 337 -0.88 0.64 4.32
N LYS A 338 -0.71 1.93 4.52
CA LYS A 338 0.37 2.74 3.96
C LYS A 338 1.25 3.26 5.09
N VAL A 339 2.46 2.75 5.22
CA VAL A 339 3.35 3.05 6.35
C VAL A 339 3.59 4.55 6.56
N ASN A 340 3.61 5.33 5.47
CA ASN A 340 3.86 6.77 5.55
C ASN A 340 2.62 7.60 5.92
N GLN A 341 1.39 7.05 5.81
CA GLN A 341 0.18 7.74 6.26
C GLN A 341 0.14 7.92 7.77
N ILE A 342 0.75 7.01 8.51
CA ILE A 342 0.86 7.07 9.97
C ILE A 342 2.26 7.45 10.45
N GLY A 343 3.33 7.00 9.77
CA GLY A 343 4.69 7.50 9.92
C GLY A 343 5.57 6.79 10.94
N SER A 344 5.17 5.63 11.50
CA SER A 344 6.04 4.73 12.26
C SER A 344 5.67 3.26 12.05
N LEU A 345 6.63 2.37 12.21
CA LEU A 345 6.40 0.92 12.11
C LEU A 345 5.50 0.42 13.25
N THR A 346 5.71 0.90 14.47
CA THR A 346 4.91 0.49 15.64
C THR A 346 3.43 0.83 15.45
N GLU A 347 3.09 2.06 15.05
CA GLU A 347 1.70 2.45 14.81
C GLU A 347 1.09 1.68 13.62
N THR A 348 1.90 1.41 12.57
CA THR A 348 1.47 0.56 11.44
C THR A 348 1.08 -0.84 11.91
N LEU A 349 1.91 -1.48 12.74
CA LEU A 349 1.64 -2.81 13.29
C LEU A 349 0.42 -2.79 14.22
N GLN A 350 0.22 -1.73 15.00
CA GLN A 350 -0.96 -1.55 15.84
C GLN A 350 -2.26 -1.45 15.02
N ALA A 351 -2.23 -0.73 13.89
CA ALA A 351 -3.40 -0.63 13.01
C ALA A 351 -3.74 -2.01 12.38
N ILE A 352 -2.74 -2.78 11.96
CA ILE A 352 -2.93 -4.13 11.42
C ILE A 352 -3.51 -5.09 12.48
N ASP A 353 -2.98 -5.04 13.70
CA ASP A 353 -3.45 -5.86 14.82
C ASP A 353 -4.90 -5.51 15.21
N LEU A 354 -5.22 -4.23 15.28
CA LEU A 354 -6.58 -3.75 15.55
C LEU A 354 -7.56 -4.25 14.48
N ALA A 355 -7.20 -4.12 13.19
CA ALA A 355 -7.99 -4.63 12.08
C ALA A 355 -8.27 -6.13 12.21
N GLY A 356 -7.20 -6.91 12.43
CA GLY A 356 -7.30 -8.37 12.57
C GLY A 356 -8.18 -8.80 13.74
N ARG A 357 -8.08 -8.15 14.90
CA ARG A 357 -8.93 -8.42 16.07
C ARG A 357 -10.40 -8.10 15.84
N ALA A 358 -10.68 -7.12 14.98
CA ALA A 358 -12.05 -6.76 14.61
C ALA A 358 -12.62 -7.61 13.45
N GLY A 359 -11.84 -8.55 12.89
CA GLY A 359 -12.22 -9.36 11.74
C GLY A 359 -12.13 -8.64 10.40
N TYR A 360 -11.46 -7.48 10.35
CA TYR A 360 -11.13 -6.79 9.10
C TYR A 360 -9.89 -7.41 8.47
N THR A 361 -9.84 -7.42 7.14
CA THR A 361 -8.62 -7.74 6.40
C THR A 361 -7.72 -6.51 6.29
N SER A 362 -6.44 -6.73 5.99
CA SER A 362 -5.47 -5.66 5.72
C SER A 362 -4.84 -5.88 4.36
N VAL A 363 -4.67 -4.81 3.59
CA VAL A 363 -3.94 -4.80 2.32
C VAL A 363 -2.71 -3.93 2.50
N ILE A 364 -1.52 -4.53 2.49
CA ILE A 364 -0.27 -3.76 2.56
C ILE A 364 -0.05 -3.05 1.23
N SER A 365 0.15 -1.73 1.27
CA SER A 365 0.12 -0.90 0.07
C SER A 365 1.37 -0.06 -0.12
N HIS A 366 1.72 0.15 -1.38
CA HIS A 366 2.65 1.15 -1.88
C HIS A 366 2.02 2.55 -1.88
N ARG A 367 2.76 3.52 -2.41
CA ARG A 367 2.26 4.85 -2.79
C ARG A 367 2.54 5.11 -4.28
N SER A 368 1.92 6.17 -4.82
CA SER A 368 2.18 6.59 -6.22
C SER A 368 3.63 6.99 -6.46
N GLY A 369 4.29 7.66 -5.51
CA GLY A 369 5.73 7.88 -5.50
C GLY A 369 6.45 6.81 -4.67
N GLU A 370 7.04 5.84 -5.35
CA GLU A 370 7.78 4.73 -4.74
C GLU A 370 9.28 4.82 -5.00
N THR A 371 10.01 3.95 -4.33
CA THR A 371 11.45 3.81 -4.45
C THR A 371 11.81 2.33 -4.63
N GLU A 372 13.11 2.00 -4.73
CA GLU A 372 13.58 0.61 -4.74
C GLU A 372 13.42 -0.11 -3.38
N ASP A 373 13.03 0.59 -2.31
CA ASP A 373 12.79 -0.03 -1.00
C ASP A 373 11.71 -1.11 -1.08
N THR A 374 11.96 -2.25 -0.41
CA THR A 374 11.07 -3.42 -0.45
C THR A 374 10.43 -3.75 0.89
N THR A 375 10.48 -2.85 1.88
CA THR A 375 9.98 -3.09 3.23
C THR A 375 8.54 -3.59 3.25
N ILE A 376 7.66 -3.05 2.38
CA ILE A 376 6.25 -3.46 2.35
C ILE A 376 6.06 -4.92 1.89
N ALA A 377 6.98 -5.47 1.10
CA ALA A 377 6.95 -6.89 0.75
C ALA A 377 7.26 -7.76 1.98
N ASP A 378 8.32 -7.45 2.71
CA ASP A 378 8.67 -8.12 3.97
C ASP A 378 7.55 -7.95 5.01
N LEU A 379 6.98 -6.74 5.14
CA LEU A 379 5.89 -6.42 6.08
C LEU A 379 4.65 -7.27 5.79
N SER A 380 4.27 -7.45 4.52
CA SER A 380 3.09 -8.24 4.14
C SER A 380 3.18 -9.70 4.57
N VAL A 381 4.38 -10.28 4.50
CA VAL A 381 4.65 -11.66 4.95
C VAL A 381 4.77 -11.72 6.48
N ALA A 382 5.47 -10.76 7.09
CA ALA A 382 5.65 -10.67 8.53
C ALA A 382 4.34 -10.60 9.29
N THR A 383 3.42 -9.75 8.84
CA THR A 383 2.12 -9.53 9.48
C THR A 383 1.05 -10.55 9.08
N ARG A 384 1.37 -11.41 8.09
CA ARG A 384 0.40 -12.35 7.50
C ARG A 384 -0.88 -11.64 7.01
N ALA A 385 -0.72 -10.43 6.49
CA ALA A 385 -1.83 -9.60 6.01
C ALA A 385 -2.66 -10.28 4.91
N GLY A 386 -2.04 -11.21 4.18
CA GLY A 386 -2.69 -12.00 3.13
C GLY A 386 -2.87 -11.28 1.82
N GLN A 387 -2.61 -9.97 1.76
CA GLN A 387 -2.78 -9.16 0.56
C GLN A 387 -1.71 -8.07 0.46
N ILE A 388 -1.34 -7.72 -0.79
CA ILE A 388 -0.44 -6.60 -1.11
C ILE A 388 -0.93 -5.86 -2.36
N LYS A 389 -0.94 -4.53 -2.31
CA LYS A 389 -1.19 -3.63 -3.43
C LYS A 389 0.11 -2.89 -3.71
N THR A 390 0.82 -3.22 -4.79
CA THR A 390 2.16 -2.65 -5.05
C THR A 390 2.37 -2.26 -6.52
N GLY A 391 1.30 -1.84 -7.17
CA GLY A 391 1.30 -1.37 -8.55
C GLY A 391 1.29 -2.49 -9.57
N SER A 392 1.75 -2.17 -10.77
CA SER A 392 1.71 -3.05 -11.93
C SER A 392 2.96 -3.94 -12.02
N LEU A 393 3.01 -4.69 -13.10
CA LEU A 393 4.05 -5.65 -13.48
C LEU A 393 5.15 -4.98 -14.34
N THR A 394 5.21 -3.68 -14.32
CA THR A 394 6.22 -2.81 -14.96
C THR A 394 6.67 -1.75 -13.98
N ARG A 395 7.74 -1.01 -14.33
CA ARG A 395 8.47 -0.04 -13.52
C ARG A 395 9.22 -0.72 -12.36
N SER A 396 10.52 -0.45 -12.29
CA SER A 396 11.45 -1.21 -11.42
C SER A 396 11.10 -1.11 -9.94
N GLU A 397 10.61 0.04 -9.49
CA GLU A 397 10.22 0.29 -8.11
C GLU A 397 8.98 -0.54 -7.68
N ARG A 398 8.10 -0.90 -8.62
CA ARG A 398 6.97 -1.82 -8.37
C ARG A 398 7.44 -3.27 -8.38
N VAL A 399 8.14 -3.64 -9.45
CA VAL A 399 8.65 -5.00 -9.65
C VAL A 399 9.65 -5.41 -8.55
N ALA A 400 10.35 -4.46 -7.94
CA ALA A 400 11.25 -4.74 -6.80
C ALA A 400 10.53 -5.47 -5.65
N LYS A 401 9.28 -5.07 -5.32
CA LYS A 401 8.48 -5.70 -4.27
C LYS A 401 8.04 -7.12 -4.66
N TYR A 402 7.61 -7.32 -5.90
CA TYR A 402 7.28 -8.66 -6.42
C TYR A 402 8.52 -9.57 -6.42
N ASN A 403 9.66 -9.08 -6.85
CA ASN A 403 10.92 -9.82 -6.83
C ASN A 403 11.36 -10.17 -5.39
N GLN A 404 11.11 -9.29 -4.42
CA GLN A 404 11.37 -9.58 -3.01
C GLN A 404 10.47 -10.71 -2.49
N LEU A 405 9.19 -10.69 -2.84
CA LEU A 405 8.27 -11.78 -2.48
C LEU A 405 8.67 -13.12 -3.10
N LEU A 406 9.18 -13.13 -4.34
CA LEU A 406 9.74 -14.35 -4.95
C LEU A 406 10.96 -14.87 -4.19
N ARG A 407 11.87 -14.00 -3.71
CA ARG A 407 13.01 -14.38 -2.88
C ARG A 407 12.54 -14.97 -1.55
N ILE A 408 11.55 -14.36 -0.92
CA ILE A 408 10.95 -14.86 0.32
C ILE A 408 10.30 -16.23 0.09
N GLU A 409 9.57 -16.41 -1.02
CA GLU A 409 8.99 -17.72 -1.39
C GLU A 409 10.07 -18.79 -1.57
N ASP A 410 11.17 -18.47 -2.25
CA ASP A 410 12.32 -19.39 -2.43
C ASP A 410 13.01 -19.73 -1.09
N GLU A 411 13.20 -18.73 -0.21
CA GLU A 411 13.80 -18.94 1.12
C GLU A 411 12.93 -19.81 2.02
N LEU A 412 11.61 -19.61 1.98
CA LEU A 412 10.65 -20.42 2.74
C LEU A 412 10.53 -21.85 2.21
N GLY A 413 10.73 -22.06 0.91
CA GLY A 413 10.64 -23.37 0.27
C GLY A 413 9.29 -24.04 0.54
N SER A 414 9.31 -25.25 1.10
CA SER A 414 8.08 -26.01 1.41
C SER A 414 7.21 -25.42 2.53
N GLN A 415 7.71 -24.42 3.26
CA GLN A 415 6.93 -23.72 4.28
C GLN A 415 6.13 -22.55 3.70
N ALA A 416 6.41 -22.13 2.46
CA ALA A 416 5.69 -21.05 1.81
C ALA A 416 4.22 -21.44 1.59
N VAL A 417 3.33 -20.57 2.02
CA VAL A 417 1.88 -20.71 1.82
C VAL A 417 1.39 -19.51 1.05
N TYR A 418 0.65 -19.73 -0.02
CA TYR A 418 0.03 -18.64 -0.76
C TYR A 418 -1.37 -18.35 -0.21
N ALA A 419 -1.65 -17.09 0.11
CA ALA A 419 -2.89 -16.70 0.78
C ALA A 419 -4.15 -17.01 -0.06
N GLY A 420 -4.05 -16.97 -1.39
CA GLY A 420 -5.14 -17.35 -2.29
C GLY A 420 -5.50 -18.83 -2.18
N ALA A 421 -4.51 -19.69 -2.02
CA ALA A 421 -4.74 -21.14 -1.87
C ALA A 421 -5.39 -21.52 -0.52
N GLU A 422 -5.29 -20.64 0.49
CA GLU A 422 -5.94 -20.81 1.80
C GLU A 422 -7.23 -19.98 1.97
N ASP A 423 -7.76 -19.41 0.89
CA ASP A 423 -8.93 -18.53 0.90
C ASP A 423 -8.80 -17.34 1.89
N ARG A 424 -7.57 -16.83 2.04
CA ARG A 424 -7.23 -15.69 2.91
C ARG A 424 -7.02 -14.39 2.12
N GLY A 425 -7.27 -14.44 0.83
CA GLY A 425 -7.29 -13.26 -0.04
C GLY A 425 -8.58 -12.45 0.12
N PRO A 426 -8.83 -11.50 -0.79
CA PRO A 426 -10.08 -10.80 -0.86
C PRO A 426 -11.23 -11.79 -0.92
N ARG A 427 -12.24 -11.61 -0.05
CA ARG A 427 -13.37 -12.56 0.02
C ARG A 427 -14.17 -12.49 -1.27
N GLY A 428 -14.00 -13.49 -2.12
CA GLY A 428 -14.92 -13.76 -3.19
C GLY A 428 -16.26 -14.29 -2.65
N LYS A 429 -17.24 -14.41 -3.54
CA LYS A 429 -18.54 -15.02 -3.19
C LYS A 429 -18.30 -16.40 -2.56
N ALA A 430 -18.73 -16.56 -1.31
CA ALA A 430 -18.85 -17.87 -0.68
C ALA A 430 -19.90 -18.71 -1.42
#